data_51d75b57ee0bc12603a3e1891b2caa95
#
_entry.id   51d75b57ee0bc12603a3e1891b2caa95
#
_cell.length_a   1.000
_cell.length_b   1.000
_cell.length_c   1.000
_cell.angle_alpha   90.00
_cell.angle_beta   90.00
_cell.angle_gamma   90.00
#
_symmetry.space_group_name_H-M   'P 1'
#
loop_
_entity.id
_entity.type
_entity.pdbx_description
1 polymer ?
#
loop_
_entity_poly.entity_id
_entity_poly.type
_entity_poly.pdbx_seq_one_letter_code
_entity_poly.pdbx_strand_id
1 'polypeptide(L)'
;MRGQIDELDNQLMELLAKRMRVCREIGTYKKEHNMTIVQTNRYNEILEKRGAQASLCGMSPEFAAQIFEHIHEESVRQQLEILNQK
;
A
#
# COMPACT_ATOMS: atom_id res chain seq x y z
N MET A 1 -16.96 -14.74 -17.95
CA MET A 1 -16.96 -14.17 -16.59
C MET A 1 -15.68 -14.50 -15.81
N ARG A 2 -15.32 -15.77 -15.69
CA ARG A 2 -14.07 -16.17 -15.00
C ARG A 2 -12.84 -15.52 -15.61
N GLY A 3 -12.78 -15.47 -16.96
CA GLY A 3 -11.64 -14.86 -17.65
C GLY A 3 -11.47 -13.38 -17.33
N GLN A 4 -12.57 -12.66 -17.17
CA GLN A 4 -12.53 -11.24 -16.80
C GLN A 4 -12.00 -11.04 -15.37
N ILE A 5 -12.43 -11.88 -14.43
CA ILE A 5 -11.97 -11.82 -13.05
C ILE A 5 -10.49 -12.17 -12.97
N ASP A 6 -10.07 -13.22 -13.68
CA ASP A 6 -8.65 -13.64 -13.71
C ASP A 6 -7.76 -12.54 -14.27
N GLU A 7 -8.21 -11.85 -15.32
CA GLU A 7 -7.48 -10.73 -15.90
C GLU A 7 -7.36 -9.58 -14.91
N LEU A 8 -8.46 -9.23 -14.22
CA LEU A 8 -8.44 -8.18 -13.21
C LEU A 8 -7.54 -8.54 -12.03
N ASP A 9 -7.57 -9.80 -11.59
CA ASP A 9 -6.69 -10.26 -10.52
C ASP A 9 -5.22 -10.18 -10.94
N ASN A 10 -4.91 -10.53 -12.19
CA ASN A 10 -3.55 -10.39 -12.71
C ASN A 10 -3.09 -8.94 -12.71
N GLN A 11 -3.96 -8.02 -13.15
CA GLN A 11 -3.68 -6.58 -13.11
C GLN A 11 -3.48 -6.09 -11.68
N LEU A 12 -4.32 -6.55 -10.77
CA LEU A 12 -4.22 -6.20 -9.35
C LEU A 12 -2.90 -6.67 -8.76
N MET A 13 -2.48 -7.90 -9.05
CA MET A 13 -1.20 -8.43 -8.58
C MET A 13 -0.03 -7.64 -9.14
N GLU A 14 -0.06 -7.28 -10.41
CA GLU A 14 0.98 -6.45 -11.03
C GLU A 14 1.08 -5.08 -10.36
N LEU A 15 -0.07 -4.46 -10.08
CA LEU A 15 -0.12 -3.15 -9.42
C LEU A 15 0.40 -3.23 -7.98
N LEU A 16 0.02 -4.28 -7.25
CA LEU A 16 0.52 -4.48 -5.89
C LEU A 16 2.04 -4.68 -5.88
N ALA A 17 2.56 -5.50 -6.80
CA ALA A 17 4.00 -5.72 -6.93
C ALA A 17 4.74 -4.41 -7.24
N LYS A 18 4.19 -3.61 -8.15
CA LYS A 18 4.76 -2.31 -8.50
C LYS A 18 4.75 -1.35 -7.31
N ARG A 19 3.63 -1.33 -6.57
CA ARG A 19 3.51 -0.50 -5.38
C ARG A 19 4.55 -0.89 -4.31
N MET A 20 4.79 -2.19 -4.14
CA MET A 20 5.79 -2.67 -3.17
C MET A 20 7.20 -2.31 -3.62
N ARG A 21 7.50 -2.33 -4.92
CA ARG A 21 8.80 -1.85 -5.41
C ARG A 21 9.01 -0.37 -5.07
N VAL A 22 7.98 0.45 -5.27
CA VAL A 22 8.04 1.87 -4.89
C VAL A 22 8.23 2.02 -3.39
N CYS A 23 7.55 1.20 -2.58
CA CYS A 23 7.72 1.22 -1.12
C CYS A 23 9.16 0.88 -0.71
N ARG A 24 9.82 -0.05 -1.40
CA ARG A 24 11.22 -0.37 -1.14
C ARG A 24 12.14 0.82 -1.48
N GLU A 25 11.87 1.51 -2.57
CA GLU A 25 12.58 2.75 -2.94
C GLU A 25 12.41 3.82 -1.86
N ILE A 26 11.19 3.98 -1.35
CA ILE A 26 10.89 4.90 -0.25
C ILE A 26 11.66 4.48 1.00
N GLY A 27 11.71 3.18 1.30
CA GLY A 27 12.47 2.65 2.43
C GLY A 27 13.96 2.98 2.33
N THR A 28 14.53 2.85 1.15
CA THR A 28 15.93 3.22 0.89
C THR A 28 16.16 4.71 1.12
N TYR A 29 15.26 5.56 0.61
CA TYR A 29 15.32 7.00 0.82
C TYR A 29 15.27 7.35 2.31
N LYS A 30 14.33 6.75 3.05
CA LYS A 30 14.18 7.01 4.49
C LYS A 30 15.40 6.56 5.27
N LYS A 31 15.97 5.42 4.91
CA LYS A 31 17.21 4.91 5.53
C LYS A 31 18.37 5.89 5.33
N GLU A 32 18.55 6.36 4.10
CA GLU A 32 19.63 7.30 3.76
C GLU A 32 19.48 8.65 4.47
N HIS A 33 18.23 9.06 4.74
CA HIS A 33 17.92 10.36 5.33
C HIS A 33 17.55 10.27 6.82
N ASN A 34 17.71 9.10 7.44
CA ASN A 34 17.40 8.85 8.85
C ASN A 34 15.93 9.23 9.19
N MET A 35 15.01 8.94 8.28
CA MET A 35 13.59 9.22 8.47
C MET A 35 12.86 8.05 9.11
N THR A 36 11.81 8.35 9.85
CA THR A 36 10.93 7.35 10.45
C THR A 36 10.16 6.59 9.38
N ILE A 37 10.15 5.25 9.49
CA ILE A 37 9.42 4.39 8.54
C ILE A 37 7.90 4.60 8.67
N VAL A 38 7.37 4.50 9.90
CA VAL A 38 5.93 4.65 10.15
C VAL A 38 5.62 6.11 10.45
N GLN A 39 4.77 6.72 9.62
CA GLN A 39 4.30 8.08 9.80
C GLN A 39 2.79 8.02 9.99
N THR A 40 2.34 8.07 11.23
CA THR A 40 0.94 7.86 11.62
C THR A 40 -0.03 8.81 10.90
N ASN A 41 0.33 10.09 10.80
CA ASN A 41 -0.52 11.08 10.13
C ASN A 41 -0.70 10.74 8.64
N ARG A 42 0.37 10.31 7.98
CA ARG A 42 0.32 9.92 6.57
C ARG A 42 -0.55 8.69 6.37
N TYR A 43 -0.45 7.72 7.29
CA TYR A 43 -1.28 6.51 7.26
C TYR A 43 -2.76 6.87 7.38
N ASN A 44 -3.12 7.71 8.35
CA ASN A 44 -4.49 8.15 8.56
C ASN A 44 -5.05 8.89 7.35
N GLU A 45 -4.26 9.77 6.74
CA GLU A 45 -4.63 10.48 5.51
C GLU A 45 -4.95 9.51 4.38
N ILE A 46 -4.14 8.48 4.21
CA ILE A 46 -4.35 7.47 3.16
C ILE A 46 -5.66 6.71 3.40
N LEU A 47 -5.91 6.26 4.63
CA LEU A 47 -7.15 5.54 4.94
C LEU A 47 -8.38 6.39 4.66
N GLU A 48 -8.35 7.65 5.08
CA GLU A 48 -9.46 8.58 4.88
C GLU A 48 -9.70 8.85 3.40
N LYS A 49 -8.63 9.12 2.66
CA LYS A 49 -8.70 9.39 1.22
C LYS A 49 -9.23 8.18 0.44
N ARG A 50 -8.76 6.97 0.77
CA ARG A 50 -9.18 5.76 0.08
C ARG A 50 -10.61 5.37 0.43
N GLY A 51 -11.04 5.62 1.68
CA GLY A 51 -12.44 5.43 2.07
C GLY A 51 -13.37 6.33 1.28
N ALA A 52 -13.04 7.61 1.14
CA ALA A 52 -13.82 8.54 0.33
C ALA A 52 -13.86 8.11 -1.13
N GLN A 53 -12.72 7.70 -1.68
CA GLN A 53 -12.62 7.22 -3.06
C GLN A 53 -13.47 5.96 -3.27
N ALA A 54 -13.48 5.05 -2.30
CA ALA A 54 -14.28 3.82 -2.36
C ALA A 54 -15.76 4.13 -2.52
N SER A 55 -16.28 5.09 -1.75
CA SER A 55 -17.67 5.51 -1.85
C SER A 55 -18.01 6.00 -3.26
N LEU A 56 -17.11 6.75 -3.89
CA LEU A 56 -17.30 7.23 -5.26
C LEU A 56 -17.27 6.12 -6.29
N CYS A 57 -16.59 5.02 -6.00
CA CYS A 57 -16.49 3.86 -6.89
C CYS A 57 -17.56 2.79 -6.61
N GLY A 58 -18.50 3.06 -5.70
CA GLY A 58 -19.56 2.10 -5.36
C GLY A 58 -19.08 0.99 -4.43
N MET A 59 -17.99 1.19 -3.71
CA MET A 59 -17.45 0.22 -2.74
C MET A 59 -17.63 0.72 -1.32
N SER A 60 -17.68 -0.21 -0.37
CA SER A 60 -17.74 0.12 1.04
C SER A 60 -16.43 0.78 1.50
N PRO A 61 -16.49 1.92 2.23
CA PRO A 61 -15.29 2.52 2.81
C PRO A 61 -14.57 1.57 3.77
N GLU A 62 -15.30 0.74 4.50
CA GLU A 62 -14.73 -0.24 5.44
C GLU A 62 -13.91 -1.30 4.70
N PHE A 63 -14.42 -1.77 3.57
CA PHE A 63 -13.72 -2.72 2.72
C PHE A 63 -12.39 -2.14 2.22
N ALA A 64 -12.44 -0.92 1.69
CA ALA A 64 -11.23 -0.23 1.21
C ALA A 64 -10.23 -0.01 2.36
N ALA A 65 -10.72 0.38 3.54
CA ALA A 65 -9.87 0.59 4.71
C ALA A 65 -9.13 -0.70 5.10
N GLN A 66 -9.82 -1.83 5.10
CA GLN A 66 -9.22 -3.12 5.43
C GLN A 66 -8.13 -3.51 4.42
N ILE A 67 -8.40 -3.33 3.13
CA ILE A 67 -7.43 -3.62 2.08
C ILE A 67 -6.19 -2.73 2.23
N PHE A 68 -6.37 -1.42 2.41
CA PHE A 68 -5.25 -0.50 2.54
C PHE A 68 -4.51 -0.65 3.86
N GLU A 69 -5.17 -1.14 4.90
CA GLU A 69 -4.50 -1.54 6.15
C GLU A 69 -3.50 -2.66 5.89
N HIS A 70 -3.92 -3.72 5.18
CA HIS A 70 -3.04 -4.82 4.81
C HIS A 70 -1.91 -4.38 3.88
N ILE A 71 -2.23 -3.52 2.92
CA ILE A 71 -1.22 -2.96 2.02
C ILE A 71 -0.20 -2.15 2.81
N HIS A 72 -0.66 -1.35 3.77
CA HIS A 72 0.22 -0.56 4.63
C HIS A 72 1.14 -1.45 5.46
N GLU A 73 0.60 -2.50 6.08
CA GLU A 73 1.38 -3.46 6.86
C GLU A 73 2.50 -4.07 6.03
N GLU A 74 2.20 -4.48 4.80
CA GLU A 74 3.20 -5.03 3.89
C GLU A 74 4.21 -3.98 3.46
N SER A 75 3.76 -2.74 3.22
CA SER A 75 4.66 -1.61 2.89
C SER A 75 5.66 -1.36 4.01
N VAL A 76 5.19 -1.36 5.26
CA VAL A 76 6.05 -1.19 6.43
C VAL A 76 7.04 -2.34 6.54
N ARG A 77 6.58 -3.57 6.34
CA ARG A 77 7.44 -4.75 6.37
C ARG A 77 8.57 -4.64 5.34
N GLN A 78 8.25 -4.23 4.11
CA GLN A 78 9.22 -4.03 3.04
C GLN A 78 10.25 -2.95 3.41
N GLN A 79 9.79 -1.84 3.98
CA GLN A 79 10.67 -0.74 4.37
C GLN A 79 11.57 -1.12 5.55
N LEU A 80 11.04 -1.86 6.53
CA LEU A 80 11.83 -2.36 7.67
C LEU A 80 12.91 -3.34 7.20
N GLU A 81 12.60 -4.18 6.24
CA GLU A 81 13.57 -5.10 5.66
C GLU A 81 14.76 -4.34 5.04
N ILE A 82 14.46 -3.27 4.30
CA ILE A 82 15.49 -2.39 3.73
C ILE A 82 16.31 -1.72 4.84
N LEU A 83 15.63 -1.19 5.87
CA LEU A 83 16.29 -0.52 6.99
C LEU A 83 17.28 -1.44 7.71
N ASN A 84 16.93 -2.72 7.85
CA ASN A 84 17.74 -3.70 8.56
C ASN A 84 18.87 -4.33 7.72
N GLN A 85 18.94 -4.01 6.43
CA GLN A 85 20.05 -4.43 5.57
C GLN A 85 21.32 -3.67 5.94
N LYS A 86 22.42 -4.41 5.98
CA LYS A 86 23.73 -3.82 6.29
C LYS A 86 24.41 -3.27 5.05
#